data_a46f472f12ea348f88cb2b18e8e39365
#
_entry.id   a46f472f12ea348f88cb2b18e8e39365
#
_cell.length_a   1.000
_cell.length_b   1.000
_cell.length_c   1.000
_cell.angle_alpha   90.00
_cell.angle_beta   90.00
_cell.angle_gamma   90.00
#
_symmetry.space_group_name_H-M   'P 1'
#
loop_
_entity.id
_entity.type
_entity.pdbx_description
1 polymer ?
#
loop_
_entity_poly.entity_id
_entity_poly.type
_entity_poly.pdbx_seq_one_letter_code
_entity_poly.pdbx_strand_id
1 'polypeptide(L)'
;MMNLDMIMSTNLITISRKDNLARARELMHDNSIHHLPVCVDKELVGLVTLTNALAATDSILRDPDSRMHAKAILVEDMMVTDIATVDENASLRQAALFLEKHRIGCLPVVTDGELHGIVTDTDFVAVAINLLEQIEDTEPLEDAQPDEI
;
A
#
# COMPACT_ATOMS: atom_id res chain seq x y z
N MET A 1 11.88 -0.38 21.89
CA MET A 1 11.39 0.61 20.91
C MET A 1 10.74 -0.13 19.76
N MET A 2 9.55 0.27 19.36
CA MET A 2 8.84 -0.36 18.26
C MET A 2 9.43 0.12 16.92
N ASN A 3 9.83 -0.82 16.08
CA ASN A 3 10.39 -0.57 14.76
C ASN A 3 9.40 -0.97 13.67
N LEU A 4 9.63 -0.52 12.45
CA LEU A 4 8.78 -0.82 11.30
C LEU A 4 8.65 -2.30 11.01
N ASP A 5 9.70 -3.09 11.22
CA ASP A 5 9.69 -4.53 11.01
C ASP A 5 8.65 -5.28 11.87
N MET A 6 8.20 -4.67 12.95
CA MET A 6 7.16 -5.25 13.80
C MET A 6 5.75 -5.17 13.20
N ILE A 7 5.54 -4.23 12.28
CA ILE A 7 4.21 -4.00 11.69
C ILE A 7 4.19 -4.10 10.17
N MET A 8 5.33 -3.94 9.49
CA MET A 8 5.37 -3.99 8.03
C MET A 8 5.04 -5.40 7.52
N SER A 9 4.36 -5.44 6.38
CA SER A 9 4.17 -6.68 5.66
C SER A 9 5.43 -7.02 4.89
N THR A 10 5.94 -8.24 5.07
CA THR A 10 7.11 -8.77 4.37
C THR A 10 6.74 -9.84 3.34
N ASN A 11 5.51 -10.33 3.38
CA ASN A 11 4.97 -11.22 2.35
C ASN A 11 4.53 -10.35 1.16
N LEU A 12 5.51 -9.89 0.39
CA LEU A 12 5.32 -8.90 -0.64
C LEU A 12 4.79 -9.52 -1.92
N ILE A 13 3.71 -8.92 -2.42
CA ILE A 13 3.20 -9.19 -3.75
C ILE A 13 3.63 -8.04 -4.63
N THR A 14 4.48 -8.32 -5.58
CA THR A 14 5.06 -7.34 -6.50
C THR A 14 4.68 -7.66 -7.93
N ILE A 15 4.90 -6.71 -8.82
CA ILE A 15 4.62 -6.87 -10.23
C ILE A 15 5.80 -6.34 -11.04
N SER A 16 5.98 -6.88 -12.24
CA SER A 16 6.99 -6.40 -13.18
C SER A 16 6.45 -5.19 -13.96
N ARG A 17 7.34 -4.26 -14.27
CA ARG A 17 7.03 -3.12 -15.15
C ARG A 17 6.58 -3.55 -16.55
N LYS A 18 6.95 -4.76 -16.97
CA LYS A 18 6.58 -5.34 -18.27
C LYS A 18 5.27 -6.11 -18.24
N ASP A 19 4.71 -6.32 -17.05
CA ASP A 19 3.35 -6.85 -16.92
C ASP A 19 2.32 -5.81 -17.36
N ASN A 20 1.07 -6.23 -17.44
CA ASN A 20 0.00 -5.40 -17.96
C ASN A 20 -1.08 -5.10 -16.90
N LEU A 21 -2.00 -4.22 -17.25
CA LEU A 21 -3.12 -3.82 -16.41
C LEU A 21 -3.97 -5.02 -15.96
N ALA A 22 -4.21 -5.98 -16.86
CA ALA A 22 -5.01 -7.16 -16.53
C ALA A 22 -4.36 -7.97 -15.39
N ARG A 23 -3.04 -8.14 -15.44
CA ARG A 23 -2.29 -8.84 -14.39
C ARG A 23 -2.30 -8.06 -13.07
N ALA A 24 -2.16 -6.74 -13.13
CA ALA A 24 -2.22 -5.88 -11.94
C ALA A 24 -3.58 -6.01 -11.25
N ARG A 25 -4.67 -5.96 -12.00
CA ARG A 25 -6.03 -6.11 -11.49
C ARG A 25 -6.25 -7.47 -10.85
N GLU A 26 -5.78 -8.53 -11.50
CA GLU A 26 -5.85 -9.90 -11.00
C GLU A 26 -5.14 -10.04 -9.66
N LEU A 27 -3.90 -9.57 -9.56
CA LEU A 27 -3.11 -9.64 -8.32
C LEU A 27 -3.76 -8.85 -7.18
N MET A 28 -4.28 -7.66 -7.46
CA MET A 28 -4.95 -6.86 -6.44
C MET A 28 -6.25 -7.50 -5.97
N HIS A 29 -7.02 -8.05 -6.88
CA HIS A 29 -8.28 -8.73 -6.56
C HIS A 29 -8.04 -10.02 -5.76
N ASP A 30 -7.16 -10.88 -6.26
CA ASP A 30 -6.93 -12.20 -5.67
C ASP A 30 -6.30 -12.12 -4.28
N ASN A 31 -5.55 -11.07 -4.00
CA ASN A 31 -4.86 -10.88 -2.73
C ASN A 31 -5.53 -9.83 -1.84
N SER A 32 -6.63 -9.24 -2.29
CA SER A 32 -7.35 -8.18 -1.55
C SER A 32 -6.44 -7.03 -1.13
N ILE A 33 -5.59 -6.59 -2.06
CA ILE A 33 -4.65 -5.50 -1.83
C ILE A 33 -4.93 -4.34 -2.79
N HIS A 34 -4.56 -3.13 -2.37
CA HIS A 34 -4.82 -1.90 -3.11
C HIS A 34 -3.55 -1.25 -3.64
N HIS A 35 -2.41 -1.86 -3.40
CA HIS A 35 -1.09 -1.32 -3.77
C HIS A 35 -0.21 -2.46 -4.26
N LEU A 36 0.43 -2.26 -5.40
CA LEU A 36 1.39 -3.20 -5.95
C LEU A 36 2.72 -2.49 -6.18
N PRO A 37 3.75 -2.83 -5.42
CA PRO A 37 5.09 -2.35 -5.75
C PRO A 37 5.54 -2.94 -7.07
N VAL A 38 6.15 -2.11 -7.89
CA VAL A 38 6.75 -2.51 -9.15
C VAL A 38 8.25 -2.62 -8.94
N CYS A 39 8.78 -3.82 -9.13
CA CYS A 39 10.18 -4.10 -8.89
C CYS A 39 10.88 -4.66 -10.12
N VAL A 40 12.14 -4.32 -10.28
CA VAL A 40 13.09 -5.01 -11.16
C VAL A 40 14.03 -5.74 -10.22
N ASP A 41 13.99 -7.06 -10.24
CA ASP A 41 14.59 -7.89 -9.19
C ASP A 41 14.04 -7.46 -7.82
N LYS A 42 14.86 -6.91 -6.95
CA LYS A 42 14.41 -6.41 -5.64
C LYS A 42 14.31 -4.90 -5.57
N GLU A 43 14.70 -4.23 -6.65
CA GLU A 43 14.72 -2.78 -6.71
C GLU A 43 13.33 -2.22 -6.98
N LEU A 44 12.87 -1.33 -6.11
CA LEU A 44 11.59 -0.65 -6.29
C LEU A 44 11.73 0.42 -7.39
N VAL A 45 10.92 0.31 -8.44
CA VAL A 45 10.93 1.26 -9.57
C VAL A 45 9.61 1.99 -9.74
N GLY A 46 8.54 1.54 -9.11
CA GLY A 46 7.25 2.17 -9.23
C GLY A 46 6.23 1.60 -8.26
N LEU A 47 5.02 2.15 -8.31
CA LEU A 47 3.89 1.69 -7.51
C LEU A 47 2.63 1.78 -8.36
N VAL A 48 1.85 0.70 -8.38
CA VAL A 48 0.50 0.70 -8.97
C VAL A 48 -0.50 0.69 -7.82
N THR A 49 -1.41 1.66 -7.81
CA THR A 49 -2.51 1.71 -6.85
C THR A 49 -3.79 1.23 -7.50
N LEU A 50 -4.75 0.81 -6.68
CA LEU A 50 -6.08 0.46 -7.17
C LEU A 50 -6.71 1.64 -7.92
N THR A 51 -6.51 2.87 -7.43
CA THR A 51 -6.99 4.09 -8.10
C THR A 51 -6.39 4.23 -9.50
N ASN A 52 -5.10 3.99 -9.67
CA ASN A 52 -4.44 4.01 -10.99
C ASN A 52 -5.04 2.96 -11.92
N ALA A 53 -5.23 1.74 -11.41
CA ALA A 53 -5.78 0.64 -12.19
C ALA A 53 -7.23 0.90 -12.62
N LEU A 54 -8.05 1.46 -11.74
CA LEU A 54 -9.43 1.83 -12.05
C LEU A 54 -9.49 2.96 -13.07
N ALA A 55 -8.65 3.97 -12.93
CA ALA A 55 -8.56 5.06 -13.89
C ALA A 55 -8.16 4.58 -15.29
N ALA A 56 -7.18 3.68 -15.36
CA ALA A 56 -6.76 3.08 -16.62
C ALA A 56 -7.88 2.22 -17.24
N THR A 57 -8.60 1.47 -16.42
CA THR A 57 -9.76 0.66 -16.86
C THR A 57 -10.87 1.55 -17.40
N ASP A 58 -11.20 2.63 -16.70
CA ASP A 58 -12.24 3.58 -17.14
C ASP A 58 -11.90 4.23 -18.47
N SER A 59 -10.64 4.59 -18.66
CA SER A 59 -10.13 5.12 -19.92
C SER A 59 -10.35 4.14 -21.09
N ILE A 60 -10.13 2.84 -20.88
CA ILE A 60 -10.37 1.79 -21.87
C ILE A 60 -11.86 1.68 -22.20
N LEU A 61 -12.72 1.70 -21.19
CA LEU A 61 -14.15 1.54 -21.36
C LEU A 61 -14.79 2.69 -22.14
N ARG A 62 -14.20 3.87 -22.09
CA ARG A 62 -14.68 5.05 -22.82
C ARG A 62 -14.31 5.07 -24.30
N ASP A 63 -13.32 4.27 -24.69
CA ASP A 63 -12.90 4.18 -26.08
C ASP A 63 -13.37 2.84 -26.66
N PRO A 64 -14.37 2.84 -27.60
CA PRO A 64 -14.89 1.61 -28.18
C PRO A 64 -13.85 0.79 -28.94
N ASP A 65 -12.81 1.44 -29.46
CA ASP A 65 -11.75 0.78 -30.22
C ASP A 65 -10.69 0.14 -29.31
N SER A 66 -10.76 0.38 -28.01
CA SER A 66 -9.74 -0.05 -27.07
C SER A 66 -10.11 -1.28 -26.23
N ARG A 67 -11.14 -2.05 -26.63
CA ARG A 67 -11.65 -3.21 -25.88
C ARG A 67 -10.62 -4.31 -25.60
N MET A 68 -9.51 -4.32 -26.35
CA MET A 68 -8.46 -5.33 -26.22
C MET A 68 -7.31 -4.87 -25.33
N HIS A 69 -7.40 -3.72 -24.71
CA HIS A 69 -6.21 -3.01 -24.26
C HIS A 69 -5.79 -3.23 -22.81
N ALA A 70 -6.59 -3.88 -21.93
CA ALA A 70 -6.14 -4.22 -20.60
C ALA A 70 -4.87 -5.09 -20.61
N LYS A 71 -4.71 -5.92 -21.64
CA LYS A 71 -3.51 -6.73 -21.86
C LYS A 71 -2.39 -5.95 -22.58
N ALA A 72 -2.71 -4.81 -23.19
CA ALA A 72 -1.76 -4.01 -23.94
C ALA A 72 -1.21 -2.82 -23.11
N ILE A 73 -1.91 -2.41 -22.06
CA ILE A 73 -1.41 -1.35 -21.18
C ILE A 73 -0.36 -1.95 -20.24
N LEU A 74 0.87 -1.50 -20.38
CA LEU A 74 1.97 -1.94 -19.54
C LEU A 74 1.94 -1.24 -18.18
N VAL A 75 2.36 -1.96 -17.15
CA VAL A 75 2.51 -1.42 -15.80
C VAL A 75 3.39 -0.18 -15.81
N GLU A 76 4.48 -0.18 -16.56
CA GLU A 76 5.40 0.96 -16.64
C GLU A 76 4.74 2.23 -17.19
N ASP A 77 3.66 2.11 -17.95
CA ASP A 77 2.94 3.26 -18.53
C ASP A 77 1.91 3.85 -17.58
N MET A 78 1.53 3.12 -16.51
CA MET A 78 0.51 3.59 -15.56
C MET A 78 1.01 3.73 -14.13
N MET A 79 2.17 3.16 -13.80
CA MET A 79 2.71 3.22 -12.45
C MET A 79 3.12 4.64 -12.05
N VAL A 80 3.05 4.89 -10.76
CA VAL A 80 3.61 6.10 -10.16
C VAL A 80 5.09 5.86 -9.88
N THR A 81 5.95 6.78 -10.27
CA THR A 81 7.40 6.68 -10.06
C THR A 81 7.92 7.62 -8.98
N ASP A 82 7.19 8.69 -8.69
CA ASP A 82 7.51 9.60 -7.59
C ASP A 82 6.91 9.02 -6.29
N ILE A 83 7.64 8.08 -5.70
CA ILE A 83 7.15 7.30 -4.57
C ILE A 83 7.83 7.76 -3.30
N ALA A 84 7.03 8.06 -2.28
CA ALA A 84 7.54 8.24 -0.94
C ALA A 84 7.91 6.89 -0.35
N THR A 85 9.11 6.78 0.19
CA THR A 85 9.62 5.56 0.85
C THR A 85 10.24 5.92 2.19
N VAL A 86 10.39 4.92 3.04
CA VAL A 86 11.13 5.04 4.29
C VAL A 86 12.18 3.93 4.37
N ASP A 87 13.25 4.20 5.11
CA ASP A 87 14.25 3.21 5.45
C ASP A 87 13.72 2.27 6.54
N GLU A 88 14.21 1.04 6.56
CA GLU A 88 13.79 0.04 7.56
C GLU A 88 14.11 0.46 9.00
N ASN A 89 15.07 1.36 9.19
CA ASN A 89 15.47 1.89 10.50
C ASN A 89 14.62 3.09 10.94
N ALA A 90 13.70 3.57 10.10
CA ALA A 90 12.81 4.64 10.49
C ALA A 90 11.91 4.20 11.66
N SER A 91 11.58 5.13 12.54
CA SER A 91 10.68 4.85 13.65
C SER A 91 9.22 4.75 13.16
N LEU A 92 8.39 4.04 13.92
CA LEU A 92 6.94 4.00 13.66
C LEU A 92 6.33 5.39 13.64
N ARG A 93 6.77 6.26 14.54
CA ARG A 93 6.27 7.63 14.61
C ARG A 93 6.59 8.41 13.34
N GLN A 94 7.82 8.28 12.85
CA GLN A 94 8.22 8.94 11.60
C GLN A 94 7.39 8.47 10.41
N ALA A 95 7.18 7.17 10.31
CA ALA A 95 6.36 6.59 9.25
C ALA A 95 4.90 7.05 9.34
N ALA A 96 4.32 7.05 10.54
CA ALA A 96 2.96 7.51 10.77
C ALA A 96 2.78 9.00 10.41
N LEU A 97 3.72 9.85 10.82
CA LEU A 97 3.71 11.27 10.50
C LEU A 97 3.83 11.49 8.99
N PHE A 98 4.63 10.68 8.33
CA PHE A 98 4.81 10.76 6.88
C PHE A 98 3.51 10.42 6.13
N LEU A 99 2.85 9.32 6.53
CA LEU A 99 1.56 8.92 5.95
C LEU A 99 0.50 10.01 6.14
N GLU A 100 0.42 10.56 7.33
CA GLU A 100 -0.54 11.64 7.64
C GLU A 100 -0.25 12.90 6.84
N LYS A 101 0.99 13.35 6.82
CA LYS A 101 1.39 14.59 6.16
C LYS A 101 1.15 14.55 4.66
N HIS A 102 1.49 13.44 4.02
CA HIS A 102 1.40 13.28 2.57
C HIS A 102 0.08 12.66 2.12
N ARG A 103 -0.78 12.26 3.06
CA ARG A 103 -2.09 11.64 2.80
C ARG A 103 -2.00 10.47 1.83
N ILE A 104 -1.00 9.65 2.03
CA ILE A 104 -0.78 8.42 1.26
C ILE A 104 -1.19 7.21 2.10
N GLY A 105 -1.73 6.19 1.43
CA GLY A 105 -2.19 4.98 2.12
C GLY A 105 -1.15 3.88 2.24
N CYS A 106 -0.01 4.04 1.60
CA CYS A 106 1.01 3.01 1.48
C CYS A 106 2.40 3.64 1.51
N LEU A 107 3.29 3.04 2.27
CA LEU A 107 4.66 3.51 2.41
C LEU A 107 5.60 2.31 2.25
N PRO A 108 6.24 2.17 1.07
CA PRO A 108 7.25 1.13 0.89
C PRO A 108 8.46 1.36 1.78
N VAL A 109 8.96 0.29 2.36
CA VAL A 109 10.16 0.29 3.19
C VAL A 109 11.31 -0.20 2.33
N VAL A 110 12.26 0.70 2.08
CA VAL A 110 13.37 0.48 1.13
C VAL A 110 14.68 0.72 1.84
N THR A 111 15.61 -0.18 1.66
CA THR A 111 16.98 -0.03 2.14
C THR A 111 17.94 -0.36 1.00
N ASP A 112 18.88 0.51 0.72
CA ASP A 112 19.84 0.37 -0.39
C ASP A 112 19.17 0.13 -1.77
N GLY A 113 18.02 0.77 -1.99
CA GLY A 113 17.25 0.63 -3.23
C GLY A 113 16.37 -0.61 -3.29
N GLU A 114 16.51 -1.55 -2.35
CA GLU A 114 15.74 -2.79 -2.32
C GLU A 114 14.50 -2.68 -1.45
N LEU A 115 13.40 -3.22 -1.95
CA LEU A 115 12.14 -3.29 -1.21
C LEU A 115 12.21 -4.39 -0.15
N HIS A 116 12.00 -4.01 1.11
CA HIS A 116 12.00 -4.93 2.25
C HIS A 116 10.61 -5.19 2.82
N GLY A 117 9.72 -4.24 2.68
CA GLY A 117 8.38 -4.36 3.25
C GLY A 117 7.49 -3.22 2.80
N ILE A 118 6.24 -3.28 3.25
CA ILE A 118 5.26 -2.24 3.05
C ILE A 118 4.53 -1.98 4.36
N VAL A 119 4.33 -0.70 4.65
CA VAL A 119 3.51 -0.24 5.77
C VAL A 119 2.34 0.56 5.20
N THR A 120 1.14 0.28 5.67
CA THR A 120 -0.07 0.96 5.25
C THR A 120 -0.72 1.69 6.42
N ASP A 121 -1.66 2.59 6.11
CA ASP A 121 -2.50 3.25 7.11
C ASP A 121 -3.28 2.23 7.95
N THR A 122 -3.73 1.14 7.36
CA THR A 122 -4.41 0.05 8.07
C THR A 122 -3.51 -0.60 9.13
N ASP A 123 -2.22 -0.74 8.86
CA ASP A 123 -1.26 -1.26 9.85
C ASP A 123 -1.21 -0.38 11.09
N PHE A 124 -1.25 0.94 10.91
CA PHE A 124 -1.27 1.89 12.02
C PHE A 124 -2.60 1.92 12.76
N VAL A 125 -3.70 1.65 12.08
CA VAL A 125 -5.00 1.47 12.74
C VAL A 125 -4.92 0.29 13.71
N ALA A 126 -4.31 -0.81 13.30
CA ALA A 126 -4.11 -1.98 14.17
C ALA A 126 -3.24 -1.63 15.39
N VAL A 127 -2.19 -0.85 15.20
CA VAL A 127 -1.34 -0.34 16.30
C VAL A 127 -2.17 0.55 17.24
N ALA A 128 -2.99 1.43 16.70
CA ALA A 128 -3.85 2.32 17.49
C ALA A 128 -4.85 1.52 18.33
N ILE A 129 -5.46 0.50 17.76
CA ILE A 129 -6.39 -0.39 18.49
C ILE A 129 -5.68 -1.03 19.67
N ASN A 130 -4.48 -1.56 19.46
CA ASN A 130 -3.68 -2.18 20.52
C ASN A 130 -3.36 -1.21 21.65
N LEU A 131 -2.92 0.00 21.30
CA LEU A 131 -2.62 1.04 22.28
C LEU A 131 -3.85 1.47 23.07
N LEU A 132 -5.00 1.60 22.39
CA LEU A 132 -6.26 1.97 23.02
C LEU A 132 -6.72 0.88 24.00
N GLU A 133 -6.58 -0.39 23.65
CA GLU A 133 -6.90 -1.52 24.53
C GLU A 133 -6.02 -1.49 25.78
N GLN A 134 -4.75 -1.19 25.66
CA GLN A 134 -3.84 -1.06 26.79
C GLN A 134 -4.24 0.09 27.72
N ILE A 135 -4.65 1.20 27.18
CA ILE A 135 -5.14 2.36 27.94
C ILE A 135 -6.43 2.01 28.67
N GLU A 136 -7.36 1.34 27.98
CA GLU A 136 -8.65 0.91 28.55
C GLU A 136 -8.46 -0.12 29.68
N ASP A 137 -7.49 -1.00 29.57
CA ASP A 137 -7.15 -1.97 30.63
C ASP A 137 -6.61 -1.31 31.89
N THR A 138 -6.02 -0.13 31.78
CA THR A 138 -5.45 0.63 32.91
C THR A 138 -6.42 1.62 33.51
N GLU A 139 -7.48 1.99 32.82
CA GLU A 139 -8.54 2.90 33.29
C GLU A 139 -9.86 2.16 33.41
N PRO A 140 -10.62 2.34 34.52
CA PRO A 140 -11.95 1.74 34.59
C PRO A 140 -12.83 2.37 33.51
N LEU A 141 -13.35 1.52 32.62
CA LEU A 141 -14.29 1.92 31.61
C LEU A 141 -15.56 2.43 32.26
N GLU A 142 -15.82 3.71 32.14
CA GLU A 142 -17.14 4.24 32.37
C GLU A 142 -17.97 3.95 31.11
N ASP A 143 -18.97 3.06 31.28
CA ASP A 143 -20.05 2.82 30.31
C ASP A 143 -19.80 3.25 28.87
N ALA A 144 -18.82 2.63 28.22
CA ALA A 144 -18.70 2.76 26.79
C ALA A 144 -19.94 2.10 26.18
N GLN A 145 -20.81 2.88 25.63
CA GLN A 145 -21.91 2.36 24.84
C GLN A 145 -21.32 1.58 23.67
N PRO A 146 -21.74 0.32 23.46
CA PRO A 146 -21.28 -0.38 22.28
C PRO A 146 -21.82 0.33 21.05
N ASP A 147 -20.91 0.67 20.21
CA ASP A 147 -21.01 0.90 18.78
C ASP A 147 -22.35 1.26 18.19
N GLU A 148 -22.59 2.51 18.15
CA GLU A 148 -23.51 3.06 17.18
C GLU A 148 -22.74 3.43 15.92
N ILE A 149 -22.51 2.47 15.07
CA ILE A 149 -22.05 2.76 13.73
C ILE A 149 -23.17 2.50 12.75
#